data_23e419500f1abb19b55a3934026fb8e6
#
_entry.id   23e419500f1abb19b55a3934026fb8e6
#
_cell.length_a   1.000
_cell.length_b   1.000
_cell.length_c   1.000
_cell.angle_alpha   90.00
_cell.angle_beta   90.00
_cell.angle_gamma   90.00
#
_symmetry.space_group_name_H-M   'P 1'
#
loop_
_entity.id
_entity.type
_entity.pdbx_description
1 polymer ?
#
loop_
_entity_poly.entity_id
_entity_poly.type
_entity_poly.pdbx_seq_one_letter_code
_entity_poly.pdbx_strand_id
1 'polypeptide(L)'
;VATGHYARVVDDALHRGVDHSKDQSYFLWGIDRSVLPRMMLPVGAQTKTETRAVARLLGLSVVADKVESQDICFVPDGDHTKIIRSRLGDDAPALSRGPFMLANGQVIGEHDGYARFTVGQRRGVPGGFSEPMFVVAIRPQDRVVVIGTRDELLGRGLVAREVNWLDDRIWDVGCRMWVQVRHRAVAVAAEVIRNDGDEVEFALDEPVAAITPGQSVVFYDGERVLGGGVIERANREQPRSALPILAA
;
A
#
# COMPACT_ATOMS: atom_id res chain seq x y z
N VAL A 1 -9.83 -20.06 -12.68
CA VAL A 1 -9.41 -20.11 -11.26
C VAL A 1 -10.51 -19.56 -10.39
N ALA A 2 -10.87 -20.21 -9.27
CA ALA A 2 -11.83 -19.69 -8.30
C ALA A 2 -11.12 -19.45 -6.96
N THR A 3 -11.38 -18.30 -6.35
CA THR A 3 -10.79 -17.95 -5.04
C THR A 3 -11.76 -17.15 -4.19
N GLY A 4 -11.59 -17.21 -2.86
CA GLY A 4 -12.45 -16.56 -1.87
C GLY A 4 -12.10 -15.08 -1.57
N HIS A 5 -11.46 -14.37 -2.50
CA HIS A 5 -11.20 -12.94 -2.33
C HIS A 5 -12.48 -12.12 -2.48
N TYR A 6 -12.62 -11.13 -1.62
CA TYR A 6 -13.68 -10.11 -1.69
C TYR A 6 -13.32 -9.05 -2.74
N ALA A 7 -13.44 -9.44 -4.01
CA ALA A 7 -13.32 -8.60 -5.19
C ALA A 7 -14.25 -9.16 -6.25
N ARG A 8 -14.49 -8.47 -7.35
CA ARG A 8 -15.37 -8.91 -8.43
C ARG A 8 -14.66 -8.86 -9.77
N VAL A 9 -15.03 -9.78 -10.66
CA VAL A 9 -14.73 -9.64 -12.09
C VAL A 9 -16.05 -9.36 -12.79
N VAL A 10 -16.15 -8.22 -13.47
CA VAL A 10 -17.32 -7.78 -14.22
C VAL A 10 -16.83 -7.34 -15.61
N ASP A 11 -17.38 -7.88 -16.67
CA ASP A 11 -16.98 -7.60 -18.05
C ASP A 11 -15.45 -7.68 -18.25
N ASP A 12 -14.86 -8.78 -17.76
CA ASP A 12 -13.43 -9.06 -17.79
C ASP A 12 -12.54 -8.02 -17.11
N ALA A 13 -13.12 -7.16 -16.29
CA ALA A 13 -12.39 -6.19 -15.49
C ALA A 13 -12.46 -6.50 -13.98
N LEU A 14 -11.38 -6.21 -13.26
CA LEU A 14 -11.33 -6.34 -11.79
C LEU A 14 -12.02 -5.15 -11.13
N HIS A 15 -12.87 -5.43 -10.17
CA HIS A 15 -13.62 -4.43 -9.39
C HIS A 15 -13.48 -4.67 -7.89
N ARG A 16 -13.72 -3.62 -7.11
CA ARG A 16 -13.85 -3.73 -5.65
C ARG A 16 -14.95 -4.73 -5.27
N GLY A 17 -14.79 -5.35 -4.10
CA GLY A 17 -15.87 -6.13 -3.48
C GLY A 17 -17.02 -5.25 -3.05
N VAL A 18 -18.25 -5.79 -3.01
CA VAL A 18 -19.46 -5.09 -2.53
C VAL A 18 -19.32 -4.69 -1.06
N ASP A 19 -18.69 -5.55 -0.25
CA ASP A 19 -18.32 -5.21 1.12
C ASP A 19 -16.99 -4.44 1.13
N HIS A 20 -17.06 -3.11 1.10
CA HIS A 20 -15.88 -2.24 1.12
C HIS A 20 -15.01 -2.43 2.36
N SER A 21 -15.59 -2.88 3.49
CA SER A 21 -14.84 -3.16 4.72
C SER A 21 -13.97 -4.42 4.60
N LYS A 22 -14.27 -5.27 3.63
CA LYS A 22 -13.59 -6.54 3.32
C LYS A 22 -12.95 -6.55 1.94
N ASP A 23 -13.03 -5.46 1.19
CA ASP A 23 -12.47 -5.37 -0.15
C ASP A 23 -11.00 -5.79 -0.19
N GLN A 24 -10.70 -6.72 -1.07
CA GLN A 24 -9.37 -7.28 -1.29
C GLN A 24 -8.84 -7.01 -2.71
N SER A 25 -9.54 -6.20 -3.49
CA SER A 25 -9.12 -5.82 -4.84
C SER A 25 -7.72 -5.21 -4.87
N TYR A 26 -7.36 -4.48 -3.79
CA TYR A 26 -6.04 -3.91 -3.58
C TYR A 26 -4.89 -4.94 -3.69
N PHE A 27 -5.10 -6.20 -3.32
CA PHE A 27 -4.06 -7.23 -3.38
C PHE A 27 -3.97 -7.92 -4.74
N LEU A 28 -4.94 -7.66 -5.63
CA LEU A 28 -5.07 -8.37 -6.90
C LEU A 28 -4.54 -7.56 -8.10
N TRP A 29 -4.00 -6.38 -7.90
CA TRP A 29 -3.50 -5.53 -8.98
C TRP A 29 -2.38 -6.19 -9.81
N GLY A 30 -1.58 -7.05 -9.19
CA GLY A 30 -0.43 -7.71 -9.82
C GLY A 30 -0.78 -8.98 -10.62
N ILE A 31 -2.06 -9.32 -10.82
CA ILE A 31 -2.43 -10.48 -11.62
C ILE A 31 -2.26 -10.18 -13.11
N ASP A 32 -1.94 -11.22 -13.88
CA ASP A 32 -1.96 -11.11 -15.34
C ASP A 32 -3.40 -10.86 -15.82
N ARG A 33 -3.60 -9.79 -16.56
CA ARG A 33 -4.89 -9.40 -17.10
C ARG A 33 -5.58 -10.51 -17.90
N SER A 34 -4.83 -11.33 -18.64
CA SER A 34 -5.36 -12.44 -19.44
C SER A 34 -6.07 -13.52 -18.59
N VAL A 35 -5.86 -13.50 -17.28
CA VAL A 35 -6.51 -14.44 -16.34
C VAL A 35 -7.91 -13.97 -15.95
N LEU A 36 -8.21 -12.67 -16.00
CA LEU A 36 -9.48 -12.09 -15.54
C LEU A 36 -10.72 -12.78 -16.14
N PRO A 37 -10.81 -13.04 -17.46
CA PRO A 37 -11.98 -13.72 -18.06
C PRO A 37 -12.21 -15.14 -17.51
N ARG A 38 -11.20 -15.75 -16.90
CA ARG A 38 -11.24 -17.10 -16.35
C ARG A 38 -11.20 -17.13 -14.83
N MET A 39 -11.36 -15.98 -14.19
CA MET A 39 -11.31 -15.82 -12.74
C MET A 39 -12.71 -15.71 -12.16
N MET A 40 -12.99 -16.50 -11.13
CA MET A 40 -14.24 -16.43 -10.35
C MET A 40 -13.94 -16.00 -8.92
N LEU A 41 -14.66 -15.01 -8.46
CA LEU A 41 -14.57 -14.45 -7.11
C LEU A 41 -15.97 -14.53 -6.44
N PRO A 42 -16.43 -15.72 -6.04
CA PRO A 42 -17.83 -15.96 -5.67
C PRO A 42 -18.33 -15.14 -4.49
N VAL A 43 -17.44 -14.76 -3.57
CA VAL A 43 -17.80 -14.00 -2.36
C VAL A 43 -17.72 -12.48 -2.57
N GLY A 44 -17.19 -12.03 -3.67
CA GLY A 44 -16.99 -10.59 -3.93
C GLY A 44 -18.28 -9.81 -4.16
N ALA A 45 -19.35 -10.49 -4.58
CA ALA A 45 -20.69 -9.91 -4.76
C ALA A 45 -21.55 -9.97 -3.49
N GLN A 46 -21.00 -10.39 -2.35
CA GLN A 46 -21.67 -10.56 -1.08
C GLN A 46 -20.98 -9.78 0.04
N THR A 47 -21.74 -9.37 1.03
CA THR A 47 -21.19 -8.92 2.30
C THR A 47 -20.65 -10.11 3.09
N LYS A 48 -19.74 -9.86 4.03
CA LYS A 48 -19.23 -10.90 4.93
C LYS A 48 -20.34 -11.58 5.73
N THR A 49 -21.37 -10.82 6.10
CA THR A 49 -22.54 -11.32 6.83
C THR A 49 -23.32 -12.32 5.98
N GLU A 50 -23.58 -11.99 4.72
CA GLU A 50 -24.28 -12.88 3.77
C GLU A 50 -23.45 -14.14 3.51
N THR A 51 -22.14 -14.01 3.28
CA THR A 51 -21.24 -15.17 3.10
C THR A 51 -21.31 -16.12 4.30
N ARG A 52 -21.29 -15.58 5.53
CA ARG A 52 -21.44 -16.39 6.76
C ARG A 52 -22.82 -17.07 6.86
N ALA A 53 -23.88 -16.38 6.45
CA ALA A 53 -25.22 -16.96 6.42
C ALA A 53 -25.30 -18.15 5.45
N VAL A 54 -24.77 -17.99 4.24
CA VAL A 54 -24.66 -19.10 3.25
C VAL A 54 -23.86 -20.25 3.81
N ALA A 55 -22.71 -20.00 4.45
CA ALA A 55 -21.90 -21.05 5.04
C ALA A 55 -22.67 -21.86 6.10
N ARG A 56 -23.47 -21.19 6.95
CA ARG A 56 -24.32 -21.89 7.94
C ARG A 56 -25.40 -22.71 7.29
N LEU A 57 -26.05 -22.19 6.24
CA LEU A 57 -27.06 -22.95 5.46
C LEU A 57 -26.48 -24.22 4.82
N LEU A 58 -25.20 -24.19 4.44
CA LEU A 58 -24.47 -25.33 3.90
C LEU A 58 -23.88 -26.26 4.98
N GLY A 59 -24.20 -26.06 6.27
CA GLY A 59 -23.69 -26.88 7.37
C GLY A 59 -22.22 -26.61 7.73
N LEU A 60 -21.62 -25.54 7.23
CA LEU A 60 -20.22 -25.16 7.45
C LEU A 60 -20.06 -24.20 8.65
N SER A 61 -20.74 -24.50 9.77
CA SER A 61 -20.80 -23.62 10.95
C SER A 61 -19.41 -23.29 11.51
N VAL A 62 -18.50 -24.26 11.56
CA VAL A 62 -17.12 -24.03 12.04
C VAL A 62 -16.39 -22.95 11.22
N VAL A 63 -16.61 -22.91 9.91
CA VAL A 63 -16.01 -21.91 9.01
C VAL A 63 -16.74 -20.57 9.14
N ALA A 64 -18.08 -20.61 9.27
CA ALA A 64 -18.91 -19.41 9.40
C ALA A 64 -18.59 -18.62 10.68
N ASP A 65 -18.29 -19.32 11.77
CA ASP A 65 -18.05 -18.73 13.09
C ASP A 65 -16.57 -18.49 13.41
N LYS A 66 -15.67 -18.89 12.49
CA LYS A 66 -14.24 -18.67 12.63
C LYS A 66 -13.94 -17.16 12.76
N VAL A 67 -13.16 -16.82 13.79
CA VAL A 67 -12.62 -15.47 13.96
C VAL A 67 -11.73 -15.13 12.76
N GLU A 68 -11.83 -13.90 12.27
CA GLU A 68 -10.99 -13.45 11.16
C GLU A 68 -9.51 -13.52 11.54
N SER A 69 -8.70 -14.06 10.63
CA SER A 69 -7.24 -14.00 10.79
C SER A 69 -6.83 -12.53 10.71
N GLN A 70 -6.35 -11.98 11.80
CA GLN A 70 -5.85 -10.60 11.87
C GLN A 70 -4.36 -10.53 11.54
N ASP A 71 -3.69 -11.68 11.57
CA ASP A 71 -2.25 -11.79 11.37
C ASP A 71 -1.89 -12.34 10.00
N ILE A 72 -0.69 -12.00 9.55
CA ILE A 72 -0.09 -12.54 8.33
C ILE A 72 0.11 -14.05 8.57
N CYS A 73 -0.48 -14.89 7.71
CA CYS A 73 -0.53 -16.36 7.91
C CYS A 73 0.84 -17.03 8.05
N PHE A 74 1.93 -16.39 7.62
CA PHE A 74 3.30 -16.89 7.77
C PHE A 74 4.09 -16.19 8.90
N VAL A 75 3.43 -15.34 9.74
CA VAL A 75 4.01 -14.70 10.94
C VAL A 75 3.04 -14.92 12.11
N PRO A 76 2.88 -16.16 12.59
CA PRO A 76 1.83 -16.51 13.55
C PRO A 76 1.94 -15.82 14.90
N ASP A 77 3.11 -15.34 15.27
CA ASP A 77 3.38 -14.62 16.51
C ASP A 77 3.60 -13.09 16.32
N GLY A 78 3.32 -12.58 15.12
CA GLY A 78 3.44 -11.15 14.78
C GLY A 78 4.88 -10.64 14.70
N ASP A 79 5.90 -11.47 14.96
CA ASP A 79 7.30 -11.07 14.90
C ASP A 79 7.95 -11.41 13.55
N HIS A 80 7.79 -10.50 12.59
CA HIS A 80 8.38 -10.64 11.26
C HIS A 80 9.93 -10.64 11.27
N THR A 81 10.57 -10.19 12.35
CA THR A 81 12.05 -10.22 12.45
C THR A 81 12.59 -11.65 12.48
N LYS A 82 11.78 -12.62 12.93
CA LYS A 82 12.15 -14.05 12.91
C LYS A 82 12.32 -14.56 11.46
N ILE A 83 11.48 -14.10 10.54
CA ILE A 83 11.59 -14.46 9.12
C ILE A 83 12.85 -13.85 8.51
N ILE A 84 13.14 -12.59 8.84
CA ILE A 84 14.36 -11.93 8.36
C ILE A 84 15.58 -12.71 8.87
N ARG A 85 15.59 -13.02 10.17
CA ARG A 85 16.67 -13.79 10.81
C ARG A 85 16.86 -15.17 10.17
N SER A 86 15.76 -15.89 9.91
CA SER A 86 15.84 -17.23 9.29
C SER A 86 16.35 -17.22 7.87
N ARG A 87 16.16 -16.11 7.12
CA ARG A 87 16.57 -16.00 5.71
C ARG A 87 17.92 -15.32 5.51
N LEU A 88 18.25 -14.33 6.34
CA LEU A 88 19.42 -13.47 6.18
C LEU A 88 20.45 -13.61 7.31
N GLY A 89 20.17 -14.42 8.33
CA GLY A 89 21.02 -14.61 9.49
C GLY A 89 20.81 -13.54 10.59
N ASP A 90 21.44 -13.78 11.75
CA ASP A 90 21.36 -12.88 12.91
C ASP A 90 22.08 -11.55 12.68
N ASP A 91 23.11 -11.55 11.85
CA ASP A 91 23.94 -10.36 11.52
C ASP A 91 23.34 -9.50 10.40
N ALA A 92 22.09 -9.77 9.98
CA ALA A 92 21.43 -8.98 8.94
C ALA A 92 21.43 -7.49 9.33
N PRO A 93 21.85 -6.57 8.43
CA PRO A 93 21.89 -5.12 8.73
C PRO A 93 20.52 -4.58 9.18
N ALA A 94 19.43 -5.19 8.71
CA ALA A 94 18.06 -4.83 9.07
C ALA A 94 17.74 -5.11 10.56
N LEU A 95 18.46 -6.03 11.19
CA LEU A 95 18.33 -6.41 12.61
C LEU A 95 19.41 -5.79 13.50
N SER A 96 20.36 -5.06 12.91
CA SER A 96 21.47 -4.44 13.64
C SER A 96 21.08 -3.07 14.18
N ARG A 97 21.72 -2.65 15.28
CA ARG A 97 21.53 -1.32 15.86
C ARG A 97 21.80 -0.21 14.87
N GLY A 98 21.06 0.87 15.03
CA GLY A 98 21.21 2.08 14.24
C GLY A 98 20.60 3.29 14.95
N PRO A 99 20.87 4.51 14.46
CA PRO A 99 20.40 5.72 15.12
C PRO A 99 18.96 6.07 14.70
N PHE A 100 18.22 6.62 15.67
CA PHE A 100 17.09 7.50 15.36
C PHE A 100 17.61 8.91 15.05
N MET A 101 17.13 9.52 14.00
CA MET A 101 17.57 10.83 13.53
C MET A 101 16.37 11.71 13.19
N LEU A 102 16.44 13.00 13.48
CA LEU A 102 15.50 14.00 12.97
C LEU A 102 15.83 14.34 11.51
N ALA A 103 14.87 14.96 10.81
CA ALA A 103 15.08 15.40 9.42
C ALA A 103 16.26 16.37 9.24
N ASN A 104 16.59 17.15 10.28
CA ASN A 104 17.74 18.05 10.31
C ASN A 104 19.10 17.37 10.54
N GLY A 105 19.13 16.04 10.68
CA GLY A 105 20.35 15.27 10.89
C GLY A 105 20.75 15.04 12.35
N GLN A 106 20.00 15.58 13.32
CA GLN A 106 20.28 15.37 14.74
C GLN A 106 19.96 13.94 15.17
N VAL A 107 20.93 13.24 15.76
CA VAL A 107 20.74 11.92 16.37
C VAL A 107 20.10 12.11 17.75
N ILE A 108 19.01 11.36 18.01
CA ILE A 108 18.18 11.50 19.23
C ILE A 108 18.03 10.18 20.01
N GLY A 109 18.67 9.10 19.56
CA GLY A 109 18.62 7.80 20.21
C GLY A 109 19.07 6.69 19.28
N GLU A 110 18.91 5.44 19.75
CA GLU A 110 19.24 4.24 18.99
C GLU A 110 18.07 3.26 18.98
N HIS A 111 18.04 2.39 17.97
CA HIS A 111 17.09 1.29 17.83
C HIS A 111 17.80 -0.06 17.60
N ASP A 112 17.12 -1.16 17.89
CA ASP A 112 17.62 -2.53 17.73
C ASP A 112 17.18 -3.15 16.38
N GLY A 113 17.43 -2.46 15.27
CA GLY A 113 17.11 -2.89 13.91
C GLY A 113 15.97 -2.11 13.26
N TYR A 114 16.27 -1.55 12.08
CA TYR A 114 15.29 -0.74 11.33
C TYR A 114 14.13 -1.58 10.77
N ALA A 115 14.29 -2.90 10.65
CA ALA A 115 13.20 -3.78 10.22
C ALA A 115 11.98 -3.77 11.16
N ARG A 116 12.14 -3.31 12.40
CA ARG A 116 11.05 -3.19 13.38
C ARG A 116 10.17 -1.97 13.16
N PHE A 117 10.52 -1.13 12.19
CA PHE A 117 9.86 0.14 11.92
C PHE A 117 9.24 0.17 10.54
N THR A 118 8.16 0.93 10.43
CA THR A 118 7.46 1.19 9.17
C THR A 118 7.15 2.67 9.09
N VAL A 119 7.22 3.26 7.92
CA VAL A 119 6.86 4.67 7.70
C VAL A 119 5.42 4.91 8.16
N GLY A 120 5.21 5.95 8.96
CA GLY A 120 3.95 6.25 9.62
C GLY A 120 3.79 5.63 11.03
N GLN A 121 4.71 4.77 11.45
CA GLN A 121 4.67 4.17 12.79
C GLN A 121 4.99 5.21 13.88
N ARG A 122 4.18 5.22 14.95
CA ARG A 122 4.40 6.02 16.15
C ARG A 122 4.97 5.19 17.31
N ARG A 123 4.56 3.91 17.38
CA ARG A 123 4.98 3.03 18.48
C ARG A 123 6.47 2.71 18.40
N GLY A 124 7.17 2.80 19.54
CA GLY A 124 8.60 2.50 19.62
C GLY A 124 9.52 3.65 19.16
N VAL A 125 8.97 4.81 18.82
CA VAL A 125 9.71 6.04 18.52
C VAL A 125 10.10 6.70 19.86
N PRO A 126 11.31 7.30 20.00
CA PRO A 126 11.70 8.04 21.19
C PRO A 126 10.70 9.13 21.57
N GLY A 127 10.45 9.29 22.87
CA GLY A 127 9.58 10.33 23.40
C GLY A 127 10.34 11.61 23.78
N GLY A 128 9.62 12.54 24.45
CA GLY A 128 10.23 13.80 24.95
C GLY A 128 9.99 15.00 24.04
N PHE A 129 9.15 14.85 23.03
CA PHE A 129 8.77 15.94 22.10
C PHE A 129 7.46 16.58 22.53
N SER A 130 7.26 17.85 22.16
CA SER A 130 6.03 18.61 22.42
C SER A 130 4.83 18.12 21.59
N GLU A 131 5.10 17.43 20.48
CA GLU A 131 4.09 16.87 19.57
C GLU A 131 4.39 15.40 19.22
N PRO A 132 3.39 14.67 18.70
CA PRO A 132 3.57 13.27 18.29
C PRO A 132 4.58 13.15 17.15
N MET A 133 5.58 12.28 17.34
CA MET A 133 6.58 11.95 16.33
C MET A 133 6.29 10.60 15.68
N PHE A 134 6.68 10.47 14.41
CA PHE A 134 6.44 9.32 13.56
C PHE A 134 7.70 8.94 12.81
N VAL A 135 7.81 7.69 12.40
CA VAL A 135 8.81 7.27 11.41
C VAL A 135 8.45 7.93 10.07
N VAL A 136 9.28 8.82 9.57
CA VAL A 136 9.04 9.52 8.30
C VAL A 136 9.87 8.96 7.15
N ALA A 137 10.99 8.30 7.45
CA ALA A 137 11.79 7.58 6.46
C ALA A 137 12.63 6.50 7.14
N ILE A 138 13.02 5.50 6.36
CA ILE A 138 14.01 4.48 6.75
C ILE A 138 15.11 4.52 5.70
N ARG A 139 16.35 4.58 6.12
CA ARG A 139 17.54 4.58 5.28
C ARG A 139 18.37 3.33 5.58
N PRO A 140 18.16 2.23 4.83
CA PRO A 140 18.85 0.95 5.07
C PRO A 140 20.37 1.04 4.97
N GLN A 141 20.90 1.93 4.12
CA GLN A 141 22.34 2.04 3.82
C GLN A 141 23.15 2.44 5.05
N ASP A 142 22.63 3.34 5.86
CA ASP A 142 23.24 3.83 7.11
C ASP A 142 22.47 3.38 8.36
N ARG A 143 21.50 2.50 8.20
CA ARG A 143 20.65 1.92 9.25
C ARG A 143 19.89 2.97 10.05
N VAL A 144 19.57 4.12 9.44
CA VAL A 144 18.88 5.22 10.11
C VAL A 144 17.39 5.05 10.02
N VAL A 145 16.70 5.27 11.15
CA VAL A 145 15.26 5.52 11.21
C VAL A 145 15.06 7.02 11.44
N VAL A 146 14.54 7.71 10.42
CA VAL A 146 14.25 9.14 10.49
C VAL A 146 12.88 9.31 11.11
N ILE A 147 12.78 10.14 12.14
CA ILE A 147 11.52 10.51 12.78
C ILE A 147 11.22 11.99 12.56
N GLY A 148 9.96 12.31 12.52
CA GLY A 148 9.48 13.67 12.30
C GLY A 148 8.02 13.83 12.70
N THR A 149 7.50 15.03 12.48
CA THR A 149 6.12 15.42 12.75
C THR A 149 5.13 14.76 11.78
N ARG A 150 3.83 14.96 12.01
CA ARG A 150 2.79 14.49 11.09
C ARG A 150 2.90 15.17 9.72
N ASP A 151 3.25 16.44 9.68
CA ASP A 151 3.36 17.20 8.42
C ASP A 151 4.51 16.69 7.56
N GLU A 152 5.61 16.25 8.18
CA GLU A 152 6.75 15.62 7.49
C GLU A 152 6.43 14.22 6.93
N LEU A 153 5.32 13.59 7.33
CA LEU A 153 4.81 12.36 6.72
C LEU A 153 4.06 12.59 5.41
N LEU A 154 3.60 13.82 5.17
CA LEU A 154 2.75 14.11 4.03
C LEU A 154 3.54 14.08 2.72
N GLY A 155 3.03 13.34 1.75
CA GLY A 155 3.48 13.36 0.36
C GLY A 155 2.40 13.96 -0.54
N ARG A 156 2.82 14.73 -1.54
CA ARG A 156 1.95 15.35 -2.56
C ARG A 156 2.04 14.67 -3.92
N GLY A 157 2.80 13.60 -4.00
CA GLY A 157 2.95 12.78 -5.18
C GLY A 157 3.75 11.53 -4.85
N LEU A 158 3.85 10.63 -5.82
CA LEU A 158 4.64 9.42 -5.73
C LEU A 158 5.10 8.96 -7.10
N VAL A 159 6.14 8.14 -7.09
CA VAL A 159 6.54 7.35 -8.24
C VAL A 159 6.26 5.89 -7.96
N ALA A 160 5.55 5.25 -8.88
CA ALA A 160 5.32 3.81 -8.91
C ALA A 160 6.21 3.17 -9.99
N ARG A 161 6.76 2.00 -9.70
CA ARG A 161 7.51 1.15 -10.63
C ARG A 161 6.85 -0.23 -10.76
N GLU A 162 7.33 -1.04 -11.70
CA GLU A 162 6.75 -2.37 -11.95
C GLU A 162 5.24 -2.28 -12.17
N VAL A 163 4.82 -1.29 -12.97
CA VAL A 163 3.40 -1.00 -13.14
C VAL A 163 2.74 -2.06 -14.00
N ASN A 164 1.65 -2.63 -13.48
CA ASN A 164 0.79 -3.59 -14.17
C ASN A 164 -0.58 -2.95 -14.46
N TRP A 165 -0.89 -2.73 -15.73
CA TRP A 165 -2.18 -2.20 -16.16
C TRP A 165 -3.17 -3.35 -16.43
N LEU A 166 -4.32 -3.30 -15.75
CA LEU A 166 -5.44 -4.22 -15.95
C LEU A 166 -6.48 -3.68 -16.94
N ASP A 167 -6.19 -2.53 -17.54
CA ASP A 167 -7.04 -1.80 -18.46
C ASP A 167 -6.30 -1.54 -19.78
N ASP A 168 -7.02 -1.52 -20.92
CA ASP A 168 -6.44 -1.26 -22.26
C ASP A 168 -6.25 0.21 -22.57
N ARG A 169 -6.82 1.09 -21.75
CA ARG A 169 -6.68 2.53 -21.97
C ARG A 169 -5.23 2.96 -21.86
N ILE A 170 -4.85 3.95 -22.65
CA ILE A 170 -3.55 4.60 -22.55
C ILE A 170 -3.61 5.60 -21.37
N TRP A 171 -2.69 5.45 -20.44
CA TRP A 171 -2.63 6.30 -19.25
C TRP A 171 -1.49 7.30 -19.37
N ASP A 172 -1.65 8.24 -20.32
CA ASP A 172 -0.67 9.30 -20.58
C ASP A 172 -0.72 10.43 -19.56
N VAL A 173 0.25 11.32 -19.68
CA VAL A 173 0.33 12.56 -18.89
C VAL A 173 -0.98 13.35 -19.04
N GLY A 174 -1.50 13.82 -17.89
CA GLY A 174 -2.78 14.51 -17.78
C GLY A 174 -3.98 13.59 -17.49
N CYS A 175 -3.84 12.27 -17.61
CA CYS A 175 -4.90 11.35 -17.20
C CYS A 175 -5.14 11.41 -15.68
N ARG A 176 -6.42 11.32 -15.31
CA ARG A 176 -6.83 11.37 -13.91
C ARG A 176 -7.43 10.05 -13.44
N MET A 177 -7.11 9.69 -12.20
CA MET A 177 -7.61 8.47 -11.57
C MET A 177 -7.57 8.60 -10.04
N TRP A 178 -8.10 7.61 -9.35
CA TRP A 178 -7.98 7.48 -7.90
C TRP A 178 -6.80 6.59 -7.55
N VAL A 179 -5.99 7.01 -6.59
CA VAL A 179 -4.76 6.31 -6.18
C VAL A 179 -4.85 5.93 -4.71
N GLN A 180 -4.67 4.64 -4.40
CA GLN A 180 -4.69 4.09 -3.05
C GLN A 180 -3.30 3.55 -2.69
N VAL A 181 -2.63 4.19 -1.72
CA VAL A 181 -1.23 3.92 -1.34
C VAL A 181 -1.06 2.86 -0.25
N ARG A 182 -2.14 2.34 0.31
CA ARG A 182 -2.17 1.25 1.31
C ARG A 182 -3.53 0.59 1.34
N HIS A 183 -3.58 -0.68 1.70
CA HIS A 183 -4.81 -1.49 1.73
C HIS A 183 -6.00 -0.83 2.42
N ARG A 184 -5.83 -0.11 3.51
CA ARG A 184 -6.95 0.53 4.25
C ARG A 184 -6.94 2.06 4.14
N ALA A 185 -6.12 2.63 3.27
CA ALA A 185 -6.15 4.07 3.02
C ALA A 185 -7.34 4.41 2.13
N VAL A 186 -7.87 5.61 2.31
CA VAL A 186 -8.82 6.20 1.35
C VAL A 186 -8.04 6.49 0.07
N ALA A 187 -8.62 6.14 -1.08
CA ALA A 187 -8.07 6.53 -2.37
C ALA A 187 -8.24 8.04 -2.56
N VAL A 188 -7.23 8.69 -3.13
CA VAL A 188 -7.24 10.12 -3.43
C VAL A 188 -7.15 10.34 -4.93
N ALA A 189 -7.73 11.44 -5.41
CA ALA A 189 -7.63 11.81 -6.81
C ALA A 189 -6.18 12.20 -7.14
N ALA A 190 -5.73 11.79 -8.32
CA ALA A 190 -4.37 12.01 -8.78
C ALA A 190 -4.33 12.22 -10.30
N GLU A 191 -3.31 12.90 -10.74
CA GLU A 191 -2.98 13.11 -12.15
C GLU A 191 -1.67 12.41 -12.49
N VAL A 192 -1.62 11.74 -13.63
CA VAL A 192 -0.39 11.21 -14.21
C VAL A 192 0.43 12.38 -14.75
N ILE A 193 1.63 12.60 -14.21
CA ILE A 193 2.52 13.69 -14.65
C ILE A 193 3.74 13.19 -15.43
N ARG A 194 4.04 11.88 -15.35
CA ARG A 194 5.02 11.18 -16.17
C ARG A 194 4.63 9.70 -16.28
N ASN A 195 4.81 9.14 -17.47
CA ASN A 195 4.65 7.70 -17.72
C ASN A 195 5.72 7.26 -18.72
N ASP A 196 6.66 6.45 -18.26
CA ASP A 196 7.76 5.90 -19.06
C ASP A 196 7.59 4.38 -19.28
N GLY A 197 6.38 3.86 -19.09
CA GLY A 197 6.05 2.44 -19.19
C GLY A 197 6.24 1.72 -17.85
N ASP A 198 7.48 1.47 -17.43
CA ASP A 198 7.78 0.78 -16.16
C ASP A 198 7.62 1.67 -14.93
N GLU A 199 7.76 2.99 -15.10
CA GLU A 199 7.58 3.99 -14.06
C GLU A 199 6.44 4.95 -14.39
N VAL A 200 5.61 5.22 -13.39
CA VAL A 200 4.55 6.24 -13.48
C VAL A 200 4.65 7.18 -12.29
N GLU A 201 4.66 8.47 -12.56
CA GLU A 201 4.67 9.50 -11.53
C GLU A 201 3.30 10.18 -11.45
N PHE A 202 2.84 10.34 -10.19
CA PHE A 202 1.55 10.93 -9.87
C PHE A 202 1.69 12.20 -9.06
N ALA A 203 0.92 13.22 -9.41
CA ALA A 203 0.59 14.34 -8.55
C ALA A 203 -0.74 14.03 -7.84
N LEU A 204 -0.77 14.15 -6.51
CA LEU A 204 -1.97 13.93 -5.69
C LEU A 204 -2.68 15.26 -5.46
N ASP A 205 -4.01 15.29 -5.57
CA ASP A 205 -4.80 16.50 -5.31
C ASP A 205 -4.71 16.92 -3.85
N GLU A 206 -4.65 15.94 -2.94
CA GLU A 206 -4.52 16.16 -1.51
C GLU A 206 -3.27 15.45 -0.95
N PRO A 207 -2.62 16.04 0.07
CA PRO A 207 -1.48 15.39 0.70
C PRO A 207 -1.87 14.09 1.39
N VAL A 208 -1.10 13.03 1.18
CA VAL A 208 -1.32 11.71 1.77
C VAL A 208 -0.19 11.37 2.73
N ALA A 209 -0.56 10.92 3.94
CA ALA A 209 0.42 10.52 4.93
C ALA A 209 1.00 9.13 4.66
N ALA A 210 2.30 8.99 4.95
CA ALA A 210 3.00 7.72 4.98
C ALA A 210 2.94 6.94 3.65
N ILE A 211 3.19 7.63 2.54
CA ILE A 211 3.50 6.98 1.27
C ILE A 211 4.83 6.24 1.46
N THR A 212 4.79 4.90 1.42
CA THR A 212 5.90 4.05 1.88
C THR A 212 6.54 3.33 0.70
N PRO A 213 7.83 3.57 0.39
CA PRO A 213 8.56 2.80 -0.60
C PRO A 213 8.50 1.29 -0.33
N GLY A 214 8.34 0.50 -1.39
CA GLY A 214 8.19 -0.95 -1.33
C GLY A 214 6.76 -1.44 -1.06
N GLN A 215 5.81 -0.57 -0.72
CA GLN A 215 4.40 -0.93 -0.65
C GLN A 215 3.73 -0.80 -2.03
N SER A 216 2.63 -1.54 -2.20
CA SER A 216 1.80 -1.41 -3.39
C SER A 216 1.10 -0.05 -3.44
N VAL A 217 0.88 0.43 -4.64
CA VAL A 217 -0.08 1.47 -4.96
C VAL A 217 -1.07 0.91 -5.99
N VAL A 218 -2.36 1.19 -5.82
CA VAL A 218 -3.40 0.66 -6.71
C VAL A 218 -4.22 1.80 -7.28
N PHE A 219 -4.53 1.70 -8.55
CA PHE A 219 -5.20 2.72 -9.35
C PHE A 219 -6.64 2.30 -9.61
N TYR A 220 -7.57 3.26 -9.48
CA TYR A 220 -9.00 3.01 -9.60
C TYR A 220 -9.70 4.05 -10.49
N ASP A 221 -10.77 3.60 -11.13
CA ASP A 221 -11.80 4.44 -11.72
C ASP A 221 -13.14 4.00 -11.11
N GLY A 222 -13.62 4.74 -10.13
CA GLY A 222 -14.73 4.31 -9.28
C GLY A 222 -14.44 2.98 -8.59
N GLU A 223 -15.23 1.95 -8.90
CA GLU A 223 -15.09 0.60 -8.37
C GLU A 223 -14.08 -0.26 -9.17
N ARG A 224 -13.75 0.14 -10.39
CA ARG A 224 -12.87 -0.61 -11.29
C ARG A 224 -11.41 -0.41 -10.90
N VAL A 225 -10.66 -1.51 -10.83
CA VAL A 225 -9.20 -1.50 -10.67
C VAL A 225 -8.58 -1.33 -12.05
N LEU A 226 -7.82 -0.26 -12.22
CA LEU A 226 -7.11 0.05 -13.46
C LEU A 226 -5.75 -0.64 -13.54
N GLY A 227 -5.17 -0.93 -12.37
CA GLY A 227 -3.85 -1.51 -12.23
C GLY A 227 -3.21 -1.14 -10.91
N GLY A 228 -1.91 -1.26 -10.85
CA GLY A 228 -1.11 -0.88 -9.68
C GLY A 228 0.38 -1.01 -9.95
N GLY A 229 1.17 -0.76 -8.92
CA GLY A 229 2.62 -0.85 -8.97
C GLY A 229 3.21 -0.90 -7.57
N VAL A 230 4.53 -0.86 -7.50
CA VAL A 230 5.28 -0.75 -6.26
C VAL A 230 5.73 0.70 -6.08
N ILE A 231 5.43 1.31 -4.94
CA ILE A 231 5.89 2.66 -4.62
C ILE A 231 7.42 2.65 -4.55
N GLU A 232 8.07 3.45 -5.38
CA GLU A 232 9.52 3.64 -5.33
C GLU A 232 9.89 4.77 -4.38
N ARG A 233 9.21 5.92 -4.50
CA ARG A 233 9.41 7.07 -3.63
C ARG A 233 8.16 7.91 -3.48
N ALA A 234 8.09 8.65 -2.38
CA ALA A 234 7.13 9.72 -2.15
C ALA A 234 7.74 11.07 -2.55
N ASN A 235 6.95 11.91 -3.20
CA ASN A 235 7.31 13.30 -3.49
C ASN A 235 6.63 14.19 -2.44
N ARG A 236 7.41 14.93 -1.65
CA ARG A 236 6.89 15.82 -0.61
C ARG A 236 6.43 17.15 -1.18
N GLU A 237 7.13 17.66 -2.17
CA GLU A 237 6.70 18.81 -2.94
C GLU A 237 5.67 18.38 -3.98
N GLN A 238 4.75 19.29 -4.33
CA GLN A 238 3.79 19.00 -5.39
C GLN A 238 4.55 18.90 -6.72
N PRO A 239 4.54 17.75 -7.40
CA PRO A 239 5.17 17.64 -8.69
C PRO A 239 4.51 18.61 -9.67
N ARG A 240 5.29 19.32 -10.47
CA ARG A 240 4.77 20.22 -11.48
C ARG A 240 4.45 19.40 -12.73
N SER A 241 3.22 19.56 -13.26
CA SER A 241 2.87 19.03 -14.58
C SER A 241 3.87 19.52 -15.62
N ALA A 242 4.38 18.62 -16.45
CA ALA A 242 5.26 18.97 -17.56
C ALA A 242 4.52 19.63 -18.73
N LEU A 243 3.20 19.75 -18.67
CA LEU A 243 2.42 20.42 -19.71
C LEU A 243 2.70 21.93 -19.67
N PRO A 244 3.10 22.56 -20.80
CA PRO A 244 3.24 23.99 -20.87
C PRO A 244 1.86 24.62 -20.62
N ILE A 245 1.82 25.58 -19.71
CA ILE A 245 0.66 26.47 -19.58
C ILE A 245 0.51 27.16 -20.92
N LEU A 246 -0.51 26.78 -21.70
CA LEU A 246 -0.92 27.57 -22.85
C LEU A 246 -1.38 28.91 -22.29
N ALA A 247 -0.50 29.92 -22.43
CA ALA A 247 -0.85 31.28 -22.14
C ALA A 247 -2.06 31.67 -22.97
N ALA A 248 -3.11 32.11 -22.30
CA ALA A 248 -4.33 32.66 -22.94
C ALA A 248 -4.03 33.97 -23.65
#